data_cd4d4e4a65cda9a8d064e8ac94f4eb35
#
_entry.id   cd4d4e4a65cda9a8d064e8ac94f4eb35
#
_cell.length_a   1.000
_cell.length_b   1.000
_cell.length_c   1.000
_cell.angle_alpha   90.00
_cell.angle_beta   90.00
_cell.angle_gamma   90.00
#
_symmetry.space_group_name_H-M   'P 1'
#
loop_
_entity.id
_entity.type
_entity.pdbx_description
1 polymer ?
#
loop_
_entity_poly.entity_id
_entity_poly.type
_entity_poly.pdbx_seq_one_letter_code
_entity_poly.pdbx_strand_id
1 'polypeptide(L)'
;LSTHYMEEAYQIADILMIMDKGEKIVEGSPHDLLESEVEPHVLELNDLAHLDRFEAALNGTPVRREDASRRAIFYASDAGALERAAGELPRQAYIMRNSNLEDLFLRVTGRHLNEHQ
;
A
#
# COMPACT_ATOMS: atom_id res chain seq x y z
N LEU A 1 -0.90 1.43 17.32
CA LEU A 1 -1.35 0.18 16.71
C LEU A 1 -0.29 -0.37 15.79
N SER A 2 -0.08 -1.64 15.81
CA SER A 2 0.83 -2.32 14.92
C SER A 2 0.08 -2.86 13.71
N THR A 3 0.80 -3.14 12.64
CA THR A 3 0.24 -3.76 11.45
C THR A 3 -0.41 -5.11 11.78
N HIS A 4 0.19 -5.86 12.70
CA HIS A 4 -0.35 -7.12 13.15
C HIS A 4 -1.78 -6.98 13.71
N TYR A 5 -2.01 -5.94 14.47
CA TYR A 5 -3.32 -5.67 15.03
C TYR A 5 -4.35 -5.38 13.94
N MET A 6 -3.94 -4.66 12.92
CA MET A 6 -4.83 -4.37 11.78
C MET A 6 -5.18 -5.62 11.00
N GLU A 7 -4.24 -6.54 10.86
CA GLU A 7 -4.49 -7.80 10.18
C GLU A 7 -5.53 -8.65 10.92
N GLU A 8 -5.47 -8.67 12.25
CA GLU A 8 -6.50 -9.34 13.04
C GLU A 8 -7.87 -8.72 12.80
N ALA A 9 -7.95 -7.39 12.80
CA ALA A 9 -9.21 -6.70 12.54
C ALA A 9 -9.77 -7.06 11.16
N TYR A 10 -8.91 -7.16 10.16
CA TYR A 10 -9.32 -7.53 8.83
C TYR A 10 -9.95 -8.92 8.78
N GLN A 11 -9.41 -9.85 9.55
CA GLN A 11 -9.87 -11.24 9.50
C GLN A 11 -11.16 -11.51 10.27
N ILE A 12 -11.41 -10.76 11.35
CA ILE A 12 -12.51 -11.08 12.25
C ILE A 12 -13.61 -10.03 12.30
N ALA A 13 -13.37 -8.83 11.80
CA ALA A 13 -14.37 -7.79 11.88
C ALA A 13 -15.40 -7.92 10.75
N ASP A 14 -16.68 -7.80 11.08
CA ASP A 14 -17.73 -7.72 10.06
C ASP A 14 -17.81 -6.34 9.44
N ILE A 15 -17.63 -5.31 10.25
CA ILE A 15 -17.68 -3.92 9.83
C ILE A 15 -16.44 -3.21 10.37
N LEU A 16 -15.78 -2.48 9.48
CA LEU A 16 -14.65 -1.65 9.84
C LEU A 16 -15.02 -0.20 9.64
N MET A 17 -14.66 0.62 10.61
CA MET A 17 -14.82 2.07 10.49
C MET A 17 -13.47 2.72 10.69
N ILE A 18 -13.06 3.58 9.77
CA ILE A 18 -11.84 4.36 9.91
C ILE A 18 -12.21 5.78 10.23
N MET A 19 -11.66 6.29 11.34
CA MET A 19 -11.90 7.64 11.81
C MET A 19 -10.60 8.43 11.81
N ASP A 20 -10.71 9.71 11.53
CA ASP A 20 -9.58 10.60 11.54
C ASP A 20 -10.04 11.96 12.04
N LYS A 21 -9.36 12.48 13.06
CA LYS A 21 -9.65 13.79 13.65
C LYS A 21 -11.10 13.90 14.13
N GLY A 22 -11.63 12.81 14.66
CA GLY A 22 -12.98 12.77 15.19
C GLY A 22 -14.07 12.56 14.16
N GLU A 23 -13.72 12.40 12.90
CA GLU A 23 -14.69 12.22 11.83
C GLU A 23 -14.57 10.83 11.21
N LYS A 24 -15.72 10.27 10.83
CA LYS A 24 -15.75 9.01 10.12
C LYS A 24 -15.35 9.24 8.66
N ILE A 25 -14.31 8.51 8.22
CA ILE A 25 -13.81 8.63 6.85
C ILE A 25 -14.44 7.58 5.95
N VAL A 26 -14.36 6.31 6.35
CA VAL A 26 -15.00 5.22 5.60
C VAL A 26 -15.57 4.20 6.58
N GLU A 27 -16.54 3.45 6.12
CA GLU A 27 -17.17 2.37 6.89
C GLU A 27 -17.63 1.29 5.91
N GLY A 28 -17.43 0.02 6.28
CA GLY A 28 -17.88 -1.10 5.47
C GLY A 28 -17.16 -2.37 5.89
N SER A 29 -17.39 -3.47 5.18
CA SER A 29 -16.62 -4.67 5.47
C SER A 29 -15.17 -4.44 5.06
N PRO A 30 -14.19 -5.01 5.81
CA PRO A 30 -12.79 -4.81 5.47
C PRO A 30 -12.46 -5.22 4.04
N HIS A 31 -12.99 -6.34 3.60
CA HIS A 31 -12.75 -6.85 2.25
C HIS A 31 -13.27 -5.89 1.18
N ASP A 32 -14.51 -5.40 1.36
CA ASP A 32 -15.11 -4.48 0.39
C ASP A 32 -14.38 -3.15 0.34
N LEU A 33 -13.94 -2.66 1.50
CA LEU A 33 -13.20 -1.40 1.56
C LEU A 33 -11.87 -1.52 0.84
N LEU A 34 -11.17 -2.64 1.00
CA LEU A 34 -9.93 -2.85 0.26
C LEU A 34 -10.17 -2.88 -1.24
N GLU A 35 -11.21 -3.58 -1.68
CA GLU A 35 -11.50 -3.65 -3.11
C GLU A 35 -11.85 -2.30 -3.71
N SER A 36 -12.61 -1.47 -2.98
CA SER A 36 -13.12 -0.22 -3.54
C SER A 36 -12.15 0.95 -3.37
N GLU A 37 -11.30 0.94 -2.34
CA GLU A 37 -10.48 2.11 -1.99
C GLU A 37 -9.01 1.95 -2.34
N VAL A 38 -8.51 0.74 -2.48
CA VAL A 38 -7.07 0.50 -2.67
C VAL A 38 -6.86 -0.47 -3.83
N GLU A 39 -5.87 -0.18 -4.63
CA GLU A 39 -5.43 -1.09 -5.69
C GLU A 39 -4.93 -2.39 -5.05
N PRO A 40 -5.18 -3.56 -5.68
CA PRO A 40 -4.89 -4.84 -5.03
C PRO A 40 -3.42 -5.20 -4.96
N HIS A 41 -2.57 -4.67 -5.85
CA HIS A 41 -1.18 -5.10 -5.94
C HIS A 41 -0.25 -3.99 -5.50
N VAL A 42 0.75 -4.36 -4.70
CA VAL A 42 1.65 -3.40 -4.06
C VAL A 42 3.09 -3.85 -4.23
N LEU A 43 3.96 -2.90 -4.55
CA LEU A 43 5.40 -3.11 -4.51
C LEU A 43 6.01 -2.08 -3.58
N GLU A 44 6.70 -2.54 -2.53
CA GLU A 44 7.46 -1.66 -1.64
C GLU A 44 8.90 -1.67 -2.08
N LEU A 45 9.39 -0.52 -2.51
CA LEU A 45 10.80 -0.37 -2.88
C LEU A 45 11.57 0.09 -1.64
N ASN A 46 12.36 -0.81 -1.08
CA ASN A 46 13.08 -0.57 0.16
C ASN A 46 14.44 0.07 -0.06
N ASP A 47 15.02 -0.09 -1.25
CA ASP A 47 16.31 0.50 -1.58
C ASP A 47 16.09 1.60 -2.61
N LEU A 48 16.05 2.83 -2.13
CA LEU A 48 15.75 3.99 -2.96
C LEU A 48 16.84 4.30 -3.99
N ALA A 49 17.99 3.64 -3.90
CA ALA A 49 19.01 3.78 -4.95
C ALA A 49 18.52 3.29 -6.31
N HIS A 50 17.50 2.44 -6.32
CA HIS A 50 16.91 1.90 -7.55
C HIS A 50 15.64 2.61 -7.99
N LEU A 51 15.26 3.70 -7.31
CA LEU A 51 13.99 4.36 -7.57
C LEU A 51 13.88 4.87 -8.99
N ASP A 52 14.90 5.57 -9.47
CA ASP A 52 14.86 6.13 -10.83
C ASP A 52 14.76 5.04 -11.88
N ARG A 53 15.48 3.95 -11.67
CA ARG A 53 15.44 2.81 -12.60
C ARG A 53 14.06 2.18 -12.62
N PHE A 54 13.45 2.01 -11.44
CA PHE A 54 12.13 1.42 -11.35
C PHE A 54 11.09 2.30 -12.04
N GLU A 55 11.14 3.59 -11.79
CA GLU A 55 10.18 4.51 -12.41
C GLU A 55 10.35 4.58 -13.91
N ALA A 56 11.59 4.53 -14.40
CA ALA A 56 11.83 4.48 -15.83
C ALA A 56 11.28 3.19 -16.46
N ALA A 57 11.39 2.08 -15.75
CA ALA A 57 10.90 0.79 -16.23
C ALA A 57 9.37 0.73 -16.27
N LEU A 58 8.68 1.52 -15.47
CA LEU A 58 7.23 1.62 -15.55
C LEU A 58 6.76 2.22 -16.87
N ASN A 59 7.59 3.07 -17.47
CA ASN A 59 7.39 3.60 -18.82
C ASN A 59 5.99 4.17 -19.03
N GLY A 60 5.54 5.02 -18.12
CA GLY A 60 4.24 5.66 -18.25
C GLY A 60 3.05 4.80 -17.85
N THR A 61 3.27 3.58 -17.40
CA THR A 61 2.20 2.72 -16.91
C THR A 61 1.57 3.38 -15.68
N PRO A 62 0.24 3.47 -15.61
CA PRO A 62 -0.39 4.13 -14.48
C PRO A 62 -0.25 3.32 -13.19
N VAL A 63 0.50 3.87 -12.24
CA VAL A 63 0.61 3.33 -10.89
C VAL A 63 0.53 4.50 -9.92
N ARG A 64 -0.03 4.25 -8.76
CA ARG A 64 -0.09 5.25 -7.70
C ARG A 64 1.11 5.07 -6.79
N ARG A 65 1.71 6.17 -6.35
CA ARG A 65 2.88 6.13 -5.48
C ARG A 65 2.57 6.81 -4.15
N GLU A 66 3.00 6.17 -3.06
CA GLU A 66 3.01 6.77 -1.74
C GLU A 66 4.42 6.68 -1.18
N ASP A 67 4.87 7.71 -0.49
CA ASP A 67 6.21 7.73 0.08
C ASP A 67 6.15 7.48 1.58
N ALA A 68 7.00 6.58 2.05
CA ALA A 68 7.25 6.39 3.47
C ALA A 68 8.68 6.87 3.76
N SER A 69 9.07 6.90 5.05
CA SER A 69 10.33 7.56 5.43
C SER A 69 11.57 6.95 4.78
N ARG A 70 11.57 5.67 4.45
CA ARG A 70 12.74 5.02 3.87
C ARG A 70 12.41 4.11 2.70
N ARG A 71 11.22 4.27 2.14
CA ARG A 71 10.78 3.42 1.03
C ARG A 71 9.77 4.16 0.18
N ALA A 72 9.59 3.68 -1.03
CA ALA A 72 8.51 4.13 -1.90
C ALA A 72 7.55 2.96 -2.08
N ILE A 73 6.25 3.23 -2.06
CA ILE A 73 5.23 2.21 -2.17
C ILE A 73 4.44 2.47 -3.44
N PHE A 74 4.35 1.46 -4.30
CA PHE A 74 3.67 1.57 -5.59
C PHE A 74 2.45 0.66 -5.61
N TYR A 75 1.32 1.21 -6.05
CA TYR A 75 0.04 0.52 -6.07
C TYR A 75 -0.46 0.40 -7.50
N ALA A 76 -0.90 -0.77 -7.89
CA ALA A 76 -1.38 -1.01 -9.24
C ALA A 76 -2.54 -2.00 -9.27
N SER A 77 -3.40 -1.84 -10.26
CA SER A 77 -4.47 -2.80 -10.51
C SER A 77 -3.94 -4.05 -11.23
N ASP A 78 -2.80 -3.93 -11.90
CA ASP A 78 -2.20 -5.01 -12.67
C ASP A 78 -0.85 -5.37 -12.07
N ALA A 79 -0.76 -6.56 -11.48
CA ALA A 79 0.49 -7.07 -10.92
C ALA A 79 1.59 -7.17 -11.97
N GLY A 80 1.23 -7.48 -13.21
CA GLY A 80 2.20 -7.62 -14.28
C GLY A 80 3.00 -6.35 -14.54
N ALA A 81 2.38 -5.19 -14.37
CA ALA A 81 3.07 -3.92 -14.54
C ALA A 81 4.20 -3.77 -13.52
N LEU A 82 3.90 -4.10 -12.26
CA LEU A 82 4.90 -4.03 -11.21
C LEU A 82 6.01 -5.07 -11.40
N GLU A 83 5.62 -6.29 -11.78
CA GLU A 83 6.58 -7.36 -11.98
C GLU A 83 7.55 -7.05 -13.11
N ARG A 84 7.06 -6.51 -14.22
CA ARG A 84 7.92 -6.15 -15.34
C ARG A 84 8.90 -5.06 -14.95
N ALA A 85 8.44 -4.05 -14.23
CA ALA A 85 9.30 -2.96 -13.80
C ALA A 85 10.34 -3.43 -12.79
N ALA A 86 9.98 -4.39 -11.94
CA ALA A 86 10.88 -4.91 -10.91
C ALA A 86 11.87 -5.93 -11.46
N GLY A 87 11.67 -6.42 -12.69
CA GLY A 87 12.48 -7.49 -13.24
C GLY A 87 13.97 -7.19 -13.34
N GLU A 88 14.35 -5.91 -13.37
CA GLU A 88 15.74 -5.51 -13.44
C GLU A 88 16.36 -5.17 -12.08
N LEU A 89 15.58 -5.28 -11.01
CA LEU A 89 16.03 -4.94 -9.67
C LEU A 89 16.49 -6.16 -8.90
N PRO A 90 17.48 -6.00 -7.98
CA PRO A 90 17.80 -7.07 -7.06
C PRO A 90 16.59 -7.42 -6.19
N ARG A 91 16.44 -8.70 -5.87
CA ARG A 91 15.28 -9.14 -5.10
C ARG A 91 15.21 -8.51 -3.70
N GLN A 92 16.36 -8.18 -3.13
CA GLN A 92 16.43 -7.56 -1.81
C GLN A 92 15.97 -6.11 -1.82
N ALA A 93 15.87 -5.49 -2.99
CA ALA A 93 15.53 -4.07 -3.08
C ALA A 93 14.03 -3.80 -2.92
N TYR A 94 13.19 -4.81 -3.07
CA TYR A 94 11.74 -4.60 -3.06
C TYR A 94 11.00 -5.80 -2.49
N ILE A 95 9.72 -5.56 -2.14
CA ILE A 95 8.80 -6.60 -1.69
C ILE A 95 7.50 -6.46 -2.51
N MET A 96 7.05 -7.56 -3.09
CA MET A 96 5.73 -7.62 -3.74
C MET A 96 4.74 -8.24 -2.76
N ARG A 97 3.57 -7.63 -2.64
CA ARG A 97 2.53 -8.13 -1.75
C ARG A 97 1.15 -7.66 -2.20
N ASN A 98 0.11 -8.18 -1.56
CA ASN A 98 -1.23 -7.65 -1.74
C ASN A 98 -1.44 -6.46 -0.80
N SER A 99 -2.41 -5.61 -1.13
CA SER A 99 -2.76 -4.50 -0.24
C SER A 99 -3.40 -5.02 1.05
N ASN A 100 -3.30 -4.23 2.11
CA ASN A 100 -3.80 -4.59 3.43
C ASN A 100 -4.47 -3.39 4.10
N LEU A 101 -4.90 -3.55 5.35
CA LEU A 101 -5.60 -2.48 6.05
C LEU A 101 -4.73 -1.26 6.33
N GLU A 102 -3.42 -1.44 6.48
CA GLU A 102 -2.53 -0.30 6.61
C GLU A 102 -2.54 0.55 5.35
N ASP A 103 -2.55 -0.09 4.18
CA ASP A 103 -2.66 0.62 2.90
C ASP A 103 -3.97 1.38 2.79
N LEU A 104 -5.06 0.77 3.26
CA LEU A 104 -6.36 1.42 3.28
C LEU A 104 -6.33 2.67 4.18
N PHE A 105 -5.78 2.53 5.39
CA PHE A 105 -5.68 3.65 6.31
C PHE A 105 -4.87 4.80 5.70
N LEU A 106 -3.73 4.47 5.11
CA LEU A 106 -2.89 5.47 4.45
C LEU A 106 -3.63 6.16 3.32
N ARG A 107 -4.35 5.39 2.50
CA ARG A 107 -5.06 5.92 1.35
C ARG A 107 -6.13 6.93 1.74
N VAL A 108 -6.90 6.61 2.78
CA VAL A 108 -8.06 7.43 3.15
C VAL A 108 -7.71 8.57 4.11
N THR A 109 -6.62 8.44 4.86
CA THR A 109 -6.22 9.50 5.82
C THR A 109 -4.98 10.26 5.39
N GLY A 110 -4.17 9.69 4.50
CA GLY A 110 -2.88 10.26 4.11
C GLY A 110 -1.79 10.07 5.15
N ARG A 111 -2.00 9.21 6.16
CA ARG A 111 -1.05 9.02 7.25
C ARG A 111 -0.71 7.56 7.46
N HIS A 112 0.57 7.30 7.76
CA HIS A 112 1.01 5.96 8.12
C HIS A 112 0.67 5.65 9.57
N LEU A 113 0.26 4.41 9.85
CA LEU A 113 -0.10 3.99 11.20
C LEU A 113 1.06 4.11 12.18
N ASN A 114 2.28 3.93 11.71
CA ASN A 114 3.46 3.85 12.58
C ASN A 114 4.25 5.15 12.67
N GLU A 115 3.80 6.24 12.07
CA GLU A 115 4.58 7.47 12.03
C GLU A 115 4.61 8.22 13.36
N HIS A 116 3.73 7.92 14.27
CA HIS A 116 3.60 8.66 15.52
C HIS A 116 4.16 7.92 16.73
N GLN A 117 5.04 6.97 16.49
CA GLN A 117 5.58 6.14 17.57
C GLN A 117 7.03 6.40 17.86
#